data_d38122951b27a8346dd116bdc43a9d45
#
_entry.id   d38122951b27a8346dd116bdc43a9d45
#
_cell.length_a   1.000
_cell.length_b   1.000
_cell.length_c   1.000
_cell.angle_alpha   90.00
_cell.angle_beta   90.00
_cell.angle_gamma   90.00
#
_symmetry.space_group_name_H-M   'P 1'
#
loop_
_entity.id
_entity.type
_entity.pdbx_description
1 polymer ?
#
loop_
_entity_poly.entity_id
_entity_poly.type
_entity_poly.pdbx_seq_one_letter_code
_entity_poly.pdbx_strand_id
1 'polypeptide(L)'
;MPLLLDICPRIWYNTAMQTDMEGLWRTVTAGETGEKFAAFYAMLTEANSRFNLTRITGEEECRVKHFLDSLAGMNYFPPNADCCEVGSGAGFPSVPLLIARGDLAFTLIESSQKKCRFLETVIKELGLRASVVCARAEEAAKGPLRERFDVCCARAVARLNTLAE
;
A
#
# COMPACT_ATOMS: atom_id res chain seq x y z
N MET A 1 20.01 -7.78 3.10
CA MET A 1 19.37 -7.49 1.80
C MET A 1 17.89 -7.36 2.07
N PRO A 2 17.25 -6.20 1.85
CA PRO A 2 15.81 -6.05 2.09
C PRO A 2 15.03 -7.02 1.21
N LEU A 3 13.95 -7.58 1.76
CA LEU A 3 13.05 -8.46 1.02
C LEU A 3 12.27 -7.62 -0.01
N LEU A 4 12.51 -7.85 -1.30
CA LEU A 4 11.75 -7.21 -2.38
C LEU A 4 10.50 -8.05 -2.66
N LEU A 5 9.33 -7.51 -2.37
CA LEU A 5 8.04 -8.13 -2.64
C LEU A 5 7.37 -7.48 -3.85
N ASP A 6 7.29 -8.23 -4.95
CA ASP A 6 6.39 -7.90 -6.08
C ASP A 6 5.06 -8.61 -5.82
N ILE A 7 4.08 -7.85 -5.34
CA ILE A 7 2.75 -8.38 -5.04
C ILE A 7 1.98 -8.48 -6.36
N CYS A 8 2.00 -9.66 -6.99
CA CYS A 8 1.36 -9.93 -8.28
C CYS A 8 -0.11 -10.32 -8.13
N PRO A 9 -1.03 -9.75 -8.94
CA PRO A 9 -2.48 -9.97 -8.84
C PRO A 9 -3.00 -11.36 -9.24
N ARG A 10 -2.14 -12.32 -9.59
CA ARG A 10 -2.56 -13.62 -10.17
C ARG A 10 -2.91 -14.73 -9.17
N ILE A 11 -2.89 -14.46 -7.86
CA ILE A 11 -3.06 -15.49 -6.82
C ILE A 11 -4.55 -15.84 -6.52
N TRP A 12 -5.52 -15.13 -7.09
CA TRP A 12 -6.92 -15.04 -6.59
C TRP A 12 -7.92 -16.08 -7.09
N TYR A 13 -7.53 -17.18 -7.73
CA TYR A 13 -8.50 -18.09 -8.37
C TYR A 13 -8.76 -19.42 -7.65
N ASN A 14 -8.46 -19.53 -6.35
CA ASN A 14 -8.79 -20.74 -5.59
C ASN A 14 -9.86 -20.46 -4.52
N THR A 15 -10.97 -21.23 -4.54
CA THR A 15 -12.13 -21.06 -3.64
C THR A 15 -11.76 -21.13 -2.14
N ALA A 16 -10.80 -21.98 -1.77
CA ALA A 16 -10.33 -22.10 -0.39
C ALA A 16 -9.64 -20.81 0.09
N MET A 17 -8.89 -20.17 -0.79
CA MET A 17 -8.19 -18.91 -0.54
C MET A 17 -9.16 -17.73 -0.42
N GLN A 18 -10.27 -17.73 -1.17
CA GLN A 18 -11.33 -16.72 -1.05
C GLN A 18 -12.01 -16.76 0.31
N THR A 19 -12.28 -17.94 0.86
CA THR A 19 -12.90 -18.10 2.18
C THR A 19 -11.99 -17.58 3.29
N ASP A 20 -10.68 -17.81 3.18
CA ASP A 20 -9.68 -17.31 4.11
C ASP A 20 -9.56 -15.78 4.06
N MET A 21 -9.63 -15.19 2.86
CA MET A 21 -9.57 -13.73 2.68
C MET A 21 -10.82 -13.01 3.18
N GLU A 22 -12.01 -13.60 3.06
CA GLU A 22 -13.23 -13.04 3.66
C GLU A 22 -13.17 -13.09 5.20
N GLY A 23 -12.63 -14.16 5.76
CA GLY A 23 -12.33 -14.27 7.20
C GLY A 23 -11.34 -13.21 7.65
N LEU A 24 -10.25 -13.02 6.91
CA LEU A 24 -9.27 -11.96 7.15
C LEU A 24 -9.94 -10.57 7.10
N TRP A 25 -10.73 -10.30 6.05
CA TRP A 25 -11.42 -9.01 5.90
C TRP A 25 -12.30 -8.69 7.11
N ARG A 26 -13.15 -9.62 7.54
CA ARG A 26 -14.01 -9.45 8.73
C ARG A 26 -13.19 -9.18 9.99
N THR A 27 -12.05 -9.85 10.13
CA THR A 27 -11.16 -9.67 11.28
C THR A 27 -10.50 -8.30 11.28
N VAL A 28 -9.92 -7.88 10.15
CA VAL A 28 -9.19 -6.60 10.07
C VAL A 28 -10.10 -5.39 10.00
N THR A 29 -11.37 -5.55 9.62
CA THR A 29 -12.34 -4.44 9.57
C THR A 29 -13.22 -4.34 10.82
N ALA A 30 -12.89 -5.04 11.88
CA ALA A 30 -13.60 -4.90 13.15
C ALA A 30 -13.20 -3.57 13.84
N GLY A 31 -14.22 -2.81 14.30
CA GLY A 31 -14.02 -1.58 15.07
C GLY A 31 -13.32 -0.45 14.30
N GLU A 32 -12.43 0.27 14.96
CA GLU A 32 -11.72 1.46 14.42
C GLU A 32 -11.00 1.20 13.09
N THR A 33 -10.47 0.01 12.91
CA THR A 33 -9.78 -0.37 11.67
C THR A 33 -10.74 -0.36 10.48
N GLY A 34 -11.98 -0.83 10.65
CA GLY A 34 -13.01 -0.75 9.63
C GLY A 34 -13.39 0.69 9.27
N GLU A 35 -13.47 1.56 10.26
CA GLU A 35 -13.71 2.99 10.03
C GLU A 35 -12.59 3.63 9.20
N LYS A 36 -11.35 3.28 9.46
CA LYS A 36 -10.20 3.75 8.67
C LYS A 36 -10.24 3.25 7.22
N PHE A 37 -10.64 2.00 6.97
CA PHE A 37 -10.85 1.50 5.60
C PHE A 37 -11.96 2.25 4.87
N ALA A 38 -13.08 2.51 5.51
CA ALA A 38 -14.19 3.28 4.95
C ALA A 38 -13.78 4.73 4.65
N ALA A 39 -13.07 5.38 5.56
CA ALA A 39 -12.53 6.71 5.39
C ALA A 39 -11.51 6.77 4.23
N PHE A 40 -10.61 5.79 4.14
CA PHE A 40 -9.66 5.70 3.03
C PHE A 40 -10.37 5.54 1.68
N TYR A 41 -11.39 4.68 1.60
CA TYR A 41 -12.18 4.52 0.39
C TYR A 41 -12.88 5.81 -0.04
N ALA A 42 -13.46 6.55 0.90
CA ALA A 42 -14.11 7.84 0.64
C ALA A 42 -13.10 8.87 0.10
N MET A 43 -11.93 9.00 0.74
CA MET A 43 -10.84 9.89 0.29
C MET A 43 -10.32 9.50 -1.11
N LEU A 44 -10.16 8.20 -1.36
CA LEU A 44 -9.73 7.67 -2.66
C LEU A 44 -10.72 8.03 -3.76
N THR A 45 -12.02 7.83 -3.51
CA THR A 45 -13.09 8.10 -4.46
C THR A 45 -13.19 9.61 -4.76
N GLU A 46 -13.13 10.45 -3.73
CA GLU A 46 -13.12 11.90 -3.88
C GLU A 46 -11.91 12.37 -4.71
N ALA A 47 -10.72 11.94 -4.36
CA ALA A 47 -9.51 12.31 -5.10
C ALA A 47 -9.53 11.79 -6.53
N ASN A 48 -10.05 10.57 -6.75
CA ASN A 48 -10.15 9.97 -8.08
C ASN A 48 -11.10 10.73 -9.01
N SER A 49 -12.11 11.41 -8.47
CA SER A 49 -13.00 12.30 -9.25
C SER A 49 -12.29 13.53 -9.82
N ARG A 50 -11.18 13.94 -9.19
CA ARG A 50 -10.42 15.14 -9.59
C ARG A 50 -9.19 14.81 -10.45
N PHE A 51 -8.56 13.67 -10.20
CA PHE A 51 -7.39 13.21 -10.95
C PHE A 51 -7.27 11.69 -10.84
N ASN A 52 -7.10 11.02 -11.97
CA ASN A 52 -7.11 9.56 -12.07
C ASN A 52 -6.02 8.89 -11.19
N LEU A 53 -6.37 8.53 -9.96
CA LEU A 53 -5.50 7.77 -9.04
C LEU A 53 -5.52 6.28 -9.38
N THR A 54 -6.72 5.75 -9.63
CA THR A 54 -6.97 4.36 -9.95
C THR A 54 -8.07 4.22 -11.00
N ARG A 55 -8.05 3.14 -11.76
CA ARG A 55 -9.12 2.78 -12.70
C ARG A 55 -10.27 2.03 -12.01
N ILE A 56 -10.05 1.57 -10.79
CA ILE A 56 -11.01 0.81 -10.00
C ILE A 56 -11.78 1.81 -9.13
N THR A 57 -13.07 1.97 -9.36
CA THR A 57 -13.92 2.96 -8.71
C THR A 57 -15.10 2.34 -7.94
N GLY A 58 -15.47 1.10 -8.25
CA GLY A 58 -16.53 0.38 -7.53
C GLY A 58 -16.04 -0.07 -6.15
N GLU A 59 -16.89 0.07 -5.12
CA GLU A 59 -16.54 -0.26 -3.73
C GLU A 59 -16.11 -1.71 -3.58
N GLU A 60 -16.91 -2.65 -4.08
CA GLU A 60 -16.59 -4.08 -4.01
C GLU A 60 -15.34 -4.43 -4.80
N GLU A 61 -15.17 -3.83 -5.97
CA GLU A 61 -13.97 -4.03 -6.78
C GLU A 61 -12.73 -3.48 -6.09
N CYS A 62 -12.84 -2.31 -5.44
CA CYS A 62 -11.76 -1.72 -4.64
C CYS A 62 -11.43 -2.60 -3.44
N ARG A 63 -12.44 -3.11 -2.74
CA ARG A 63 -12.29 -4.05 -1.63
C ARG A 63 -11.45 -5.26 -2.05
N VAL A 64 -11.83 -5.91 -3.14
CA VAL A 64 -11.18 -7.16 -3.58
C VAL A 64 -9.82 -6.89 -4.22
N LYS A 65 -9.75 -5.99 -5.21
CA LYS A 65 -8.54 -5.80 -6.04
C LYS A 65 -7.51 -4.85 -5.44
N HIS A 66 -7.88 -4.10 -4.42
CA HIS A 66 -6.96 -3.19 -3.75
C HIS A 66 -6.74 -3.57 -2.29
N PHE A 67 -7.79 -3.61 -1.46
CA PHE A 67 -7.60 -3.82 -0.03
C PHE A 67 -7.18 -5.26 0.28
N LEU A 68 -7.99 -6.24 -0.12
CA LEU A 68 -7.66 -7.65 0.13
C LEU A 68 -6.37 -8.09 -0.56
N ASP A 69 -6.14 -7.63 -1.79
CA ASP A 69 -4.89 -7.86 -2.52
C ASP A 69 -3.67 -7.34 -1.74
N SER A 70 -3.78 -6.15 -1.17
CA SER A 70 -2.72 -5.58 -0.31
C SER A 70 -2.50 -6.40 0.95
N LEU A 71 -3.58 -6.84 1.61
CA LEU A 71 -3.54 -7.61 2.84
C LEU A 71 -3.04 -9.04 2.65
N ALA A 72 -3.14 -9.61 1.45
CA ALA A 72 -2.61 -10.95 1.14
C ALA A 72 -1.10 -11.07 1.42
N GLY A 73 -0.37 -9.97 1.27
CA GLY A 73 1.06 -9.90 1.56
C GLY A 73 1.41 -9.65 3.04
N MET A 74 0.43 -9.44 3.91
CA MET A 74 0.63 -8.94 5.28
C MET A 74 1.60 -9.77 6.12
N ASN A 75 1.58 -11.10 5.94
CA ASN A 75 2.41 -12.04 6.71
C ASN A 75 3.89 -12.02 6.31
N TYR A 76 4.25 -11.39 5.19
CA TYR A 76 5.65 -11.24 4.76
C TYR A 76 6.36 -10.07 5.46
N PHE A 77 5.64 -9.24 6.19
CA PHE A 77 6.20 -8.10 6.91
C PHE A 77 6.53 -8.50 8.35
N PRO A 78 7.83 -8.46 8.75
CA PRO A 78 8.23 -8.72 10.12
C PRO A 78 7.54 -7.76 11.11
N PRO A 79 7.39 -8.15 12.38
CA PRO A 79 6.88 -7.24 13.41
C PRO A 79 7.74 -6.00 13.54
N ASN A 80 7.10 -4.82 13.65
CA ASN A 80 7.73 -3.51 13.78
C ASN A 80 8.68 -3.13 12.64
N ALA A 81 8.53 -3.72 11.46
CA ALA A 81 9.40 -3.45 10.32
C ALA A 81 9.34 -1.99 9.85
N ASP A 82 10.50 -1.46 9.47
CA ASP A 82 10.63 -0.21 8.72
C ASP A 82 10.64 -0.55 7.22
N CYS A 83 9.62 -0.11 6.52
CA CYS A 83 9.32 -0.53 5.15
C CYS A 83 9.41 0.64 4.18
N CYS A 84 9.66 0.32 2.91
CA CYS A 84 9.47 1.30 1.87
C CYS A 84 8.56 0.76 0.74
N GLU A 85 7.78 1.65 0.14
CA GLU A 85 7.03 1.36 -1.08
C GLU A 85 7.52 2.22 -2.22
N VAL A 86 7.94 1.58 -3.30
CA VAL A 86 8.37 2.25 -4.54
C VAL A 86 7.18 2.42 -5.47
N GLY A 87 6.91 3.67 -5.88
CA GLY A 87 5.80 3.98 -6.76
C GLY A 87 4.44 3.84 -6.08
N SER A 88 4.29 4.41 -4.89
CA SER A 88 3.12 4.20 -4.01
C SER A 88 1.76 4.57 -4.63
N GLY A 89 1.74 5.44 -5.63
CA GLY A 89 0.54 5.73 -6.39
C GLY A 89 -0.63 6.22 -5.55
N ALA A 90 -1.67 5.40 -5.47
CA ALA A 90 -2.84 5.64 -4.64
C ALA A 90 -2.70 5.07 -3.21
N GLY A 91 -1.51 4.58 -2.82
CA GLY A 91 -1.21 4.04 -1.50
C GLY A 91 -1.43 2.53 -1.37
N PHE A 92 -1.21 1.77 -2.45
CA PHE A 92 -1.38 0.32 -2.46
C PHE A 92 -0.07 -0.40 -2.79
N PRO A 93 0.42 -1.28 -1.89
CA PRO A 93 -0.25 -1.91 -0.74
C PRO A 93 -0.11 -1.21 0.61
N SER A 94 0.68 -0.15 0.75
CA SER A 94 1.11 0.39 2.04
C SER A 94 -0.03 0.88 2.94
N VAL A 95 -1.01 1.64 2.41
CA VAL A 95 -2.08 2.20 3.25
C VAL A 95 -2.96 1.11 3.87
N PRO A 96 -3.47 0.10 3.13
CA PRO A 96 -4.17 -1.03 3.74
C PRO A 96 -3.34 -1.79 4.77
N LEU A 97 -2.04 -1.99 4.51
CA LEU A 97 -1.13 -2.64 5.46
C LEU A 97 -0.99 -1.83 6.74
N LEU A 98 -0.79 -0.51 6.66
CA LEU A 98 -0.68 0.38 7.80
C LEU A 98 -1.97 0.47 8.62
N ILE A 99 -3.14 0.39 7.96
CA ILE A 99 -4.43 0.35 8.65
C ILE A 99 -4.57 -0.96 9.45
N ALA A 100 -4.20 -2.09 8.85
CA ALA A 100 -4.32 -3.41 9.50
C ALA A 100 -3.20 -3.72 10.49
N ARG A 101 -2.01 -3.13 10.31
CA ARG A 101 -0.76 -3.40 11.01
C ARG A 101 -0.16 -2.10 11.53
N GLY A 102 -0.69 -1.58 12.63
CA GLY A 102 -0.21 -0.34 13.25
C GLY A 102 1.22 -0.38 13.81
N ASP A 103 1.83 -1.57 13.85
CA ASP A 103 3.23 -1.77 14.22
C ASP A 103 4.22 -1.43 13.09
N LEU A 104 3.78 -1.45 11.82
CA LEU A 104 4.63 -1.13 10.67
C LEU A 104 4.86 0.39 10.53
N ALA A 105 6.01 0.74 9.96
CA ALA A 105 6.29 2.09 9.50
C ALA A 105 6.64 2.06 8.00
N PHE A 106 6.17 3.06 7.24
CA PHE A 106 6.42 3.11 5.79
C PHE A 106 7.01 4.43 5.32
N THR A 107 7.96 4.36 4.40
CA THR A 107 8.38 5.46 3.55
C THR A 107 7.81 5.25 2.16
N LEU A 108 6.90 6.14 1.74
CA LEU A 108 6.21 6.06 0.45
C LEU A 108 6.93 6.91 -0.58
N ILE A 109 7.54 6.27 -1.59
CA ILE A 109 8.27 6.94 -2.66
C ILE A 109 7.36 7.07 -3.88
N GLU A 110 7.04 8.30 -4.27
CA GLU A 110 6.17 8.61 -5.41
C GLU A 110 6.67 9.85 -6.14
N SER A 111 6.72 9.81 -7.46
CA SER A 111 7.25 10.92 -8.27
C SER A 111 6.23 12.00 -8.60
N SER A 112 4.94 11.70 -8.56
CA SER A 112 3.86 12.63 -8.87
C SER A 112 3.49 13.48 -7.68
N GLN A 113 3.72 14.79 -7.72
CA GLN A 113 3.36 15.72 -6.64
C GLN A 113 1.88 15.66 -6.24
N LYS A 114 0.97 15.42 -7.20
CA LYS A 114 -0.47 15.31 -6.89
C LYS A 114 -0.76 14.08 -6.04
N LYS A 115 -0.11 12.95 -6.35
CA LYS A 115 -0.24 11.71 -5.59
C LYS A 115 0.45 11.82 -4.23
N CYS A 116 1.62 12.47 -4.15
CA CYS A 116 2.29 12.75 -2.89
C CYS A 116 1.38 13.52 -1.92
N ARG A 117 0.75 14.61 -2.37
CA ARG A 117 -0.20 15.38 -1.56
C ARG A 117 -1.41 14.57 -1.10
N PHE A 118 -1.93 13.70 -1.97
CA PHE A 118 -3.00 12.77 -1.60
C PHE A 118 -2.55 11.82 -0.48
N LEU A 119 -1.38 11.19 -0.62
CA LEU A 119 -0.81 10.29 0.38
C LEU A 119 -0.55 11.00 1.71
N GLU A 120 0.02 12.21 1.69
CA GLU A 120 0.23 13.03 2.88
C GLU A 120 -1.09 13.32 3.61
N THR A 121 -2.15 13.61 2.86
CA THR A 121 -3.48 13.82 3.43
C THR A 121 -4.01 12.56 4.07
N VAL A 122 -3.94 11.41 3.39
CA VAL A 122 -4.39 10.12 3.91
C VAL A 122 -3.64 9.75 5.19
N ILE A 123 -2.31 9.87 5.19
CA ILE A 123 -1.45 9.57 6.35
C ILE A 123 -1.87 10.40 7.56
N LYS A 124 -2.08 11.70 7.35
CA LYS A 124 -2.47 12.64 8.41
C LYS A 124 -3.86 12.33 8.96
N GLU A 125 -4.86 12.21 8.09
CA GLU A 125 -6.27 12.01 8.49
C GLU A 125 -6.50 10.66 9.18
N LEU A 126 -5.77 9.61 8.77
CA LEU A 126 -5.90 8.28 9.35
C LEU A 126 -4.90 8.01 10.48
N GLY A 127 -4.00 8.94 10.78
CA GLY A 127 -2.98 8.79 11.83
C GLY A 127 -2.02 7.63 11.57
N LEU A 128 -1.57 7.45 10.31
CA LEU A 128 -0.72 6.32 9.92
C LEU A 128 0.77 6.62 10.17
N ARG A 129 1.53 5.60 10.53
CA ARG A 129 2.98 5.68 10.72
C ARG A 129 3.71 5.65 9.37
N ALA A 130 3.60 6.71 8.61
CA ALA A 130 4.26 6.80 7.31
C ALA A 130 4.77 8.21 7.00
N SER A 131 5.71 8.28 6.06
CA SER A 131 6.20 9.52 5.45
C SER A 131 6.18 9.40 3.93
N VAL A 132 6.07 10.53 3.23
CA VAL A 132 6.08 10.58 1.76
C VAL A 132 7.37 11.23 1.28
N VAL A 133 8.04 10.59 0.33
CA VAL A 133 9.19 11.12 -0.39
C VAL A 133 8.79 11.37 -1.84
N CYS A 134 8.63 12.65 -2.18
CA CYS A 134 8.23 13.07 -3.52
C CYS A 134 9.47 13.15 -4.44
N ALA A 135 9.88 11.99 -4.94
CA ALA A 135 11.06 11.84 -5.80
C ALA A 135 10.92 10.63 -6.73
N ARG A 136 11.77 10.55 -7.75
CA ARG A 136 11.96 9.31 -8.48
C ARG A 136 12.70 8.29 -7.61
N ALA A 137 12.37 7.00 -7.78
CA ALA A 137 12.97 5.92 -6.99
C ALA A 137 14.50 5.89 -7.12
N GLU A 138 15.00 6.09 -8.36
CA GLU A 138 16.43 6.11 -8.68
C GLU A 138 17.19 7.27 -7.99
N GLU A 139 16.49 8.38 -7.72
CA GLU A 139 17.04 9.52 -6.99
C GLU A 139 17.02 9.26 -5.48
N ALA A 140 15.92 8.73 -4.98
CA ALA A 140 15.76 8.36 -3.57
C ALA A 140 16.79 7.30 -3.15
N ALA A 141 17.07 6.33 -4.01
CA ALA A 141 18.02 5.25 -3.76
C ALA A 141 19.50 5.71 -3.73
N LYS A 142 19.82 6.87 -4.29
CA LYS A 142 21.19 7.45 -4.21
C LYS A 142 21.47 8.20 -2.90
N GLY A 143 20.43 8.45 -2.11
CA GLY A 143 20.50 9.25 -0.90
C GLY A 143 20.49 8.44 0.39
N PRO A 144 20.11 9.06 1.50
CA PRO A 144 20.12 8.45 2.83
C PRO A 144 19.08 7.32 3.02
N LEU A 145 18.25 7.05 2.03
CA LEU A 145 17.26 5.97 2.06
C LEU A 145 17.81 4.62 1.57
N ARG A 146 19.04 4.63 1.02
CA ARG A 146 19.65 3.40 0.53
C ARG A 146 19.93 2.43 1.68
N GLU A 147 19.59 1.15 1.48
CA GLU A 147 19.87 0.04 2.41
C GLU A 147 19.33 0.25 3.85
N ARG A 148 18.30 1.09 3.99
CA ARG A 148 17.77 1.49 5.30
C ARG A 148 16.59 0.64 5.79
N PHE A 149 15.86 0.00 4.87
CA PHE A 149 14.58 -0.64 5.14
C PHE A 149 14.71 -2.16 5.33
N ASP A 150 13.87 -2.73 6.21
CA ASP A 150 13.76 -4.17 6.39
C ASP A 150 13.04 -4.83 5.21
N VAL A 151 12.01 -4.14 4.67
CA VAL A 151 11.21 -4.60 3.54
C VAL A 151 11.04 -3.47 2.53
N CYS A 152 11.26 -3.80 1.26
CA CYS A 152 10.92 -2.94 0.14
C CYS A 152 9.84 -3.61 -0.69
N CYS A 153 8.73 -2.92 -0.95
CA CYS A 153 7.66 -3.42 -1.80
C CYS A 153 7.37 -2.49 -2.98
N ALA A 154 6.83 -3.05 -4.03
CA ALA A 154 6.37 -2.34 -5.21
C ALA A 154 5.18 -3.06 -5.81
N ARG A 155 4.24 -2.32 -6.43
CA ARG A 155 3.11 -2.88 -7.15
C ARG A 155 2.94 -2.18 -8.49
N ALA A 156 3.01 -2.95 -9.59
CA ALA A 156 2.77 -2.48 -10.97
C ALA A 156 3.64 -1.28 -11.40
N VAL A 157 4.87 -1.18 -10.89
CA VAL A 157 5.80 -0.08 -11.20
C VAL A 157 6.68 -0.44 -12.39
N ALA A 158 7.42 -1.54 -12.32
CA ALA A 158 8.34 -2.03 -13.34
C ALA A 158 8.52 -3.55 -13.23
N ARG A 159 9.31 -4.14 -14.14
CA ARG A 159 9.70 -5.54 -14.00
C ARG A 159 10.66 -5.70 -12.81
N LEU A 160 10.61 -6.87 -12.15
CA LEU A 160 11.38 -7.12 -10.93
C LEU A 160 12.90 -6.93 -11.13
N ASN A 161 13.43 -7.31 -12.27
CA ASN A 161 14.86 -7.08 -12.59
C ASN A 161 15.24 -5.60 -12.62
N THR A 162 14.32 -4.72 -13.05
CA THR A 162 14.54 -3.26 -13.05
C THR A 162 14.42 -2.65 -11.66
N LEU A 163 13.60 -3.24 -10.80
CA LEU A 163 13.41 -2.77 -9.42
C LEU A 163 14.53 -3.23 -8.48
N ALA A 164 15.28 -4.26 -8.85
CA ALA A 164 16.36 -4.85 -8.05
C ALA A 164 17.73 -4.22 -8.28
N GLU A 165 17.86 -3.34 -9.28
CA GLU A 165 19.08 -2.56 -9.59
C GLU A 165 19.16 -1.29 -8.71
#